data_8255feb46803455da56df1d97c1ecea7
#
_entry.id   8255feb46803455da56df1d97c1ecea7
#
_cell.length_a   1.000
_cell.length_b   1.000
_cell.length_c   1.000
_cell.angle_alpha   90.00
_cell.angle_beta   90.00
_cell.angle_gamma   90.00
#
_symmetry.space_group_name_H-M   'P 1'
#
loop_
_entity.id
_entity.type
_entity.pdbx_description
1 polymer ?
#
loop_
_entity_poly.entity_id
_entity_poly.type
_entity_poly.pdbx_seq_one_letter_code
_entity_poly.pdbx_strand_id
1 'polypeptide(L)'
;MKIITLLGAGRAGTDFLQSLFDGHPEISQLPGYFDIKEFLDKSKKDTSLENIASKFINDNEKFFDSRKNLIERHNMLGEDRKSFFLISKDTFKKNFINLFKNKEINKYNIICN
;
A
#
# COMPACT_ATOMS: atom_id res chain seq x y z
N MET A 1 -12.17 -4.90 -9.68
CA MET A 1 -11.75 -3.92 -8.65
C MET A 1 -11.68 -2.55 -9.30
N LYS A 2 -12.19 -1.51 -8.65
CA LYS A 2 -12.04 -0.11 -9.10
C LYS A 2 -10.96 0.55 -8.25
N ILE A 3 -10.05 1.28 -8.89
CA ILE A 3 -8.97 2.02 -8.22
C ILE A 3 -9.31 3.51 -8.29
N ILE A 4 -9.31 4.18 -7.15
CA ILE A 4 -9.49 5.62 -7.05
C ILE A 4 -8.18 6.21 -6.55
N THR A 5 -7.65 7.18 -7.28
CA THR A 5 -6.43 7.88 -6.90
C THR A 5 -6.76 9.33 -6.55
N LEU A 6 -6.37 9.75 -5.36
CA LEU A 6 -6.47 11.14 -4.95
C LEU A 6 -5.19 11.87 -5.39
N LEU A 7 -5.36 12.86 -6.25
CA LEU A 7 -4.28 13.73 -6.70
C LEU A 7 -4.47 15.11 -6.09
N GLY A 8 -3.40 15.66 -5.55
CA GLY A 8 -3.44 17.01 -4.99
C GLY A 8 -2.06 17.64 -4.94
N ALA A 9 -2.02 18.95 -5.04
CA ALA A 9 -0.82 19.72 -4.72
C ALA A 9 -0.52 19.62 -3.22
N GLY A 10 0.71 19.85 -2.83
CA GLY A 10 1.07 19.88 -1.41
C GLY A 10 0.15 20.81 -0.60
N ARG A 11 -0.30 20.37 0.57
CA ARG A 11 -1.25 21.07 1.45
C ARG A 11 -2.67 21.28 0.89
N ALA A 12 -3.08 20.52 -0.12
CA ALA A 12 -4.43 20.59 -0.71
C ALA A 12 -5.52 19.87 0.09
N GLY A 13 -5.24 19.44 1.33
CA GLY A 13 -6.21 18.74 2.18
C GLY A 13 -6.52 17.30 1.74
N THR A 14 -5.67 16.68 0.94
CA THR A 14 -5.86 15.29 0.48
C THR A 14 -5.92 14.29 1.63
N ASP A 15 -5.16 14.51 2.68
CA ASP A 15 -5.19 13.67 3.88
C ASP A 15 -6.51 13.79 4.64
N PHE A 16 -7.08 14.99 4.68
CA PHE A 16 -8.42 15.20 5.25
C PHE A 16 -9.48 14.48 4.41
N LEU A 17 -9.42 14.64 3.09
CA LEU A 17 -10.34 13.95 2.18
C LEU A 17 -10.20 12.42 2.32
N GLN A 18 -8.98 11.90 2.42
CA GLN A 18 -8.73 10.48 2.65
C GLN A 18 -9.35 10.00 3.96
N SER A 19 -9.24 10.79 5.03
CA SER A 19 -9.81 10.42 6.33
C SER A 19 -11.34 10.29 6.35
N LEU A 20 -12.02 10.94 5.42
CA LEU A 20 -13.49 10.81 5.29
C LEU A 20 -13.92 9.42 4.76
N PHE A 21 -12.99 8.67 4.17
CA PHE A 21 -13.24 7.30 3.72
C PHE A 21 -12.83 6.24 4.74
N ASP A 22 -12.26 6.65 5.88
CA ASP A 22 -11.87 5.71 6.93
C ASP A 22 -13.09 4.95 7.45
N GLY A 23 -12.95 3.63 7.53
CA GLY A 23 -14.03 2.75 8.00
C GLY A 23 -15.19 2.54 7.03
N HIS A 24 -15.12 3.07 5.80
CA HIS A 24 -16.17 2.83 4.81
C HIS A 24 -16.17 1.35 4.38
N PRO A 25 -17.34 0.64 4.44
CA PRO A 25 -17.37 -0.82 4.26
C PRO A 25 -16.99 -1.30 2.85
N GLU A 26 -17.10 -0.44 1.85
CA GLU A 26 -16.81 -0.78 0.45
C GLU A 26 -15.50 -0.18 -0.06
N ILE A 27 -14.76 0.55 0.77
CA ILE A 27 -13.52 1.21 0.38
C ILE A 27 -12.37 0.66 1.19
N SER A 28 -11.37 0.08 0.50
CA SER A 28 -10.07 -0.24 1.07
C SER A 28 -9.07 0.82 0.64
N GLN A 29 -8.42 1.46 1.60
CA GLN A 29 -7.44 2.49 1.30
C GLN A 29 -6.06 2.12 1.83
N LEU A 30 -5.03 2.64 1.16
CA LEU A 30 -3.66 2.50 1.65
C LEU A 30 -3.42 3.47 2.81
N PRO A 31 -2.75 3.04 3.88
CA PRO A 31 -2.43 3.90 5.01
C PRO A 31 -1.29 4.86 4.65
N GLY A 32 -1.61 5.94 3.98
CA GLY A 32 -0.67 6.99 3.61
C GLY A 32 -0.26 6.98 2.14
N TYR A 33 0.82 7.71 1.84
CA TYR A 33 1.31 7.92 0.48
C TYR A 33 2.08 6.71 -0.06
N PHE A 34 1.79 6.35 -1.31
CA PHE A 34 2.51 5.34 -2.08
C PHE A 34 2.99 5.92 -3.41
N ASP A 35 4.31 5.96 -3.62
CA ASP A 35 4.90 6.40 -4.87
C ASP A 35 4.98 5.23 -5.87
N ILE A 36 3.93 5.13 -6.69
CA ILE A 36 3.83 4.10 -7.73
C ILE A 36 4.99 4.21 -8.73
N LYS A 37 5.36 5.44 -9.10
CA LYS A 37 6.43 5.67 -10.08
C LYS A 37 7.76 5.18 -9.54
N GLU A 38 8.12 5.58 -8.33
CA GLU A 38 9.36 5.15 -7.69
C GLU A 38 9.42 3.62 -7.55
N PHE A 39 8.33 3.00 -7.11
CA PHE A 39 8.22 1.55 -7.00
C PHE A 39 8.45 0.85 -8.34
N LEU A 40 7.80 1.31 -9.41
CA LEU A 40 7.96 0.75 -10.75
C LEU A 40 9.38 0.94 -11.29
N ASP A 41 9.96 2.11 -11.11
CA ASP A 41 11.32 2.40 -11.56
C ASP A 41 12.36 1.51 -10.86
N LYS A 42 12.20 1.31 -9.56
CA LYS A 42 13.04 0.40 -8.76
C LYS A 42 12.83 -1.07 -9.13
N SER A 43 11.65 -1.46 -9.58
CA SER A 43 11.29 -2.85 -9.90
C SER A 43 11.49 -3.22 -11.37
N LYS A 44 11.91 -2.30 -12.23
CA LYS A 44 12.07 -2.52 -13.68
C LYS A 44 12.98 -3.69 -14.05
N LYS A 45 13.97 -3.97 -13.22
CA LYS A 45 14.99 -5.03 -13.47
C LYS A 45 14.61 -6.35 -12.79
N ASP A 46 13.60 -6.35 -11.94
CA ASP A 46 13.20 -7.56 -11.23
C ASP A 46 12.26 -8.38 -12.12
N THR A 47 12.65 -9.63 -12.35
CA THR A 47 11.87 -10.61 -13.12
C THR A 47 11.18 -11.65 -12.24
N SER A 48 11.52 -11.67 -10.95
CA SER A 48 10.95 -12.59 -9.96
C SER A 48 9.86 -11.91 -9.14
N LEU A 49 8.69 -12.55 -9.05
CA LEU A 49 7.58 -12.11 -8.20
C LEU A 49 7.98 -12.03 -6.72
N GLU A 50 8.85 -12.94 -6.29
CA GLU A 50 9.37 -12.96 -4.93
C GLU A 50 10.18 -11.70 -4.61
N ASN A 51 11.03 -11.27 -5.55
CA ASN A 51 11.84 -10.07 -5.41
C ASN A 51 10.98 -8.82 -5.39
N ILE A 52 10.00 -8.73 -6.29
CA ILE A 52 9.06 -7.61 -6.38
C ILE A 52 8.25 -7.50 -5.08
N ALA A 53 7.70 -8.61 -4.58
CA ALA A 53 6.95 -8.64 -3.33
C ALA A 53 7.82 -8.26 -2.13
N SER A 54 9.03 -8.80 -2.04
CA SER A 54 9.96 -8.51 -0.95
C SER A 54 10.37 -7.03 -0.94
N LYS A 55 10.62 -6.46 -2.11
CA LYS A 55 10.95 -5.04 -2.27
C LYS A 55 9.78 -4.15 -1.87
N PHE A 56 8.56 -4.48 -2.31
CA PHE A 56 7.37 -3.76 -1.88
C PHE A 56 7.22 -3.74 -0.35
N ILE A 57 7.40 -4.89 0.29
CA ILE A 57 7.33 -5.03 1.75
C ILE A 57 8.38 -4.16 2.44
N ASN A 58 9.62 -4.19 1.96
CA ASN A 58 10.74 -3.48 2.60
C ASN A 58 10.62 -1.97 2.42
N ASP A 59 10.21 -1.52 1.24
CA ASP A 59 10.07 -0.09 0.94
C ASP A 59 8.81 0.53 1.58
N ASN A 60 7.85 -0.32 1.99
CA ASN A 60 6.55 0.12 2.49
C ASN A 60 6.18 -0.54 3.83
N GLU A 61 7.09 -0.62 4.77
CA GLU A 61 6.84 -1.24 6.09
C GLU A 61 5.63 -0.67 6.82
N LYS A 62 5.35 0.63 6.63
CA LYS A 62 4.18 1.31 7.19
C LYS A 62 2.83 0.72 6.76
N PHE A 63 2.77 0.00 5.63
CA PHE A 63 1.56 -0.68 5.16
C PHE A 63 1.34 -2.03 5.84
N PHE A 64 2.34 -2.53 6.52
CA PHE A 64 2.29 -3.81 7.24
C PHE A 64 2.24 -3.63 8.76
N ASP A 65 2.76 -2.52 9.25
CA ASP A 65 2.72 -2.15 10.67
C ASP A 65 2.51 -0.63 10.78
N SER A 66 1.33 -0.21 11.21
CA SER A 66 0.99 1.22 11.31
C SER A 66 1.94 2.00 12.21
N ARG A 67 2.56 1.34 13.20
CA ARG A 67 3.54 1.98 14.11
C ARG A 67 4.83 2.43 13.40
N LYS A 68 5.09 1.89 12.20
CA LYS A 68 6.21 2.29 11.33
C LYS A 68 5.93 3.56 10.53
N ASN A 69 4.72 4.08 10.60
CA ASN A 69 4.38 5.33 9.93
C ASN A 69 5.00 6.50 10.71
N LEU A 70 5.75 7.36 10.02
CA LEU A 70 6.36 8.55 10.62
C LEU A 70 5.35 9.66 10.89
N ILE A 71 4.17 9.59 10.28
CA ILE A 71 3.09 10.54 10.50
C ILE A 71 2.25 10.03 11.67
N GLU A 72 2.32 10.73 12.80
CA GLU A 72 1.70 10.33 14.07
C GLU A 72 0.22 9.93 13.94
N ARG A 73 -0.58 10.71 13.23
CA ARG A 73 -1.99 10.42 12.99
C ARG A 73 -2.28 9.13 12.23
N HIS A 74 -1.29 8.57 11.53
CA HIS A 74 -1.41 7.31 10.79
C HIS A 74 -0.86 6.12 11.57
N ASN A 75 -0.16 6.34 12.67
CA ASN A 75 0.39 5.27 13.49
C ASN A 75 -0.41 5.01 14.78
N MET A 76 -1.30 5.93 15.14
CA MET A 76 -2.19 5.82 16.28
C MET A 76 -3.64 5.81 15.78
N LEU A 77 -4.25 4.64 15.81
CA LEU A 77 -5.59 4.40 15.30
C LEU A 77 -6.58 4.22 16.45
N GLY A 78 -7.88 4.27 16.12
CA GLY A 78 -8.96 4.16 17.09
C GLY A 78 -9.24 5.47 17.83
N GLU A 79 -10.37 5.53 18.51
CA GLU A 79 -10.81 6.72 19.24
C GLU A 79 -9.84 7.09 20.38
N ASP A 80 -9.24 6.08 21.02
CA ASP A 80 -8.26 6.26 22.10
C ASP A 80 -6.82 6.48 21.61
N ARG A 81 -6.59 6.46 20.29
CA ARG A 81 -5.29 6.59 19.63
C ARG A 81 -4.25 5.57 20.08
N LYS A 82 -4.68 4.39 20.52
CA LYS A 82 -3.80 3.30 20.99
C LYS A 82 -3.85 2.08 20.10
N SER A 83 -4.79 2.04 19.17
CA SER A 83 -4.92 0.94 18.23
C SER A 83 -3.85 1.00 17.16
N PHE A 84 -3.47 -0.16 16.64
CA PHE A 84 -2.58 -0.30 15.50
C PHE A 84 -2.97 -1.54 14.70
N PHE A 85 -2.56 -1.61 13.46
CA PHE A 85 -2.73 -2.83 12.67
C PHE A 85 -1.37 -3.48 12.38
N LEU A 86 -1.42 -4.79 12.24
CA LEU A 86 -0.33 -5.62 11.76
C LEU A 86 -0.82 -6.52 10.65
N ILE A 87 -0.16 -6.45 9.50
CA ILE A 87 -0.42 -7.32 8.36
C ILE A 87 0.76 -8.29 8.21
N SER A 88 0.47 -9.58 8.13
CA SER A 88 1.51 -10.59 7.94
C SER A 88 2.19 -10.41 6.58
N LYS A 89 3.49 -10.09 6.61
CA LYS A 89 4.34 -9.94 5.43
C LYS A 89 4.40 -11.25 4.62
N ASP A 90 4.45 -12.39 5.29
CA ASP A 90 4.50 -13.71 4.66
C ASP A 90 3.19 -14.05 3.96
N THR A 91 2.07 -13.77 4.61
CA THR A 91 0.74 -13.96 4.01
C THR A 91 0.57 -13.06 2.78
N PHE A 92 0.97 -11.80 2.88
CA PHE A 92 0.95 -10.88 1.74
C PHE A 92 1.79 -11.41 0.58
N LYS A 93 3.04 -11.79 0.84
CA LYS A 93 3.97 -12.32 -0.17
C LYS A 93 3.39 -13.55 -0.87
N LYS A 94 2.83 -14.48 -0.10
CA LYS A 94 2.19 -15.69 -0.61
C LYS A 94 1.01 -15.39 -1.51
N ASN A 95 0.13 -14.48 -1.07
CA ASN A 95 -1.05 -14.08 -1.82
C ASN A 95 -0.67 -13.33 -3.10
N PHE A 96 0.33 -12.43 -3.02
CA PHE A 96 0.85 -11.71 -4.17
C PHE A 96 1.39 -12.69 -5.24
N ILE A 97 2.25 -13.63 -4.85
CA ILE A 97 2.79 -14.63 -5.77
C ILE A 97 1.68 -15.47 -6.40
N ASN A 98 0.72 -15.93 -5.61
CA ASN A 98 -0.40 -16.73 -6.11
C ASN A 98 -1.27 -15.96 -7.10
N LEU A 99 -1.51 -14.67 -6.85
CA LEU A 99 -2.32 -13.82 -7.72
C LEU A 99 -1.69 -13.64 -9.12
N PHE A 100 -0.37 -13.62 -9.18
CA PHE A 100 0.38 -13.35 -10.43
C PHE A 100 1.06 -14.59 -11.02
N LYS A 101 0.99 -15.75 -10.39
CA LYS A 101 1.71 -16.96 -10.79
C LYS A 101 1.54 -17.37 -12.27
N ASN A 102 0.37 -17.08 -12.85
CA ASN A 102 0.02 -17.45 -14.22
C ASN A 102 -0.11 -16.24 -15.15
N LYS A 103 0.42 -15.08 -14.75
CA LYS A 103 0.33 -13.84 -15.53
C LYS A 103 1.73 -13.40 -15.96
N GLU A 104 1.84 -12.87 -17.17
CA GLU A 104 3.07 -12.17 -17.57
C GLU A 104 3.34 -11.01 -16.60
N ILE A 105 4.55 -10.98 -16.08
CA ILE A 105 5.00 -9.90 -15.20
C ILE A 105 5.26 -8.68 -16.08
N ASN A 106 4.25 -7.84 -16.19
CA ASN A 106 4.45 -6.50 -16.73
C ASN A 106 3.94 -5.46 -15.73
N LYS A 107 4.48 -4.25 -15.83
CA LYS A 107 4.17 -3.17 -14.91
C LYS A 107 2.69 -2.78 -14.85
N TYR A 108 1.92 -3.02 -15.91
CA TYR A 108 0.49 -2.74 -15.94
C TYR A 108 -0.31 -3.79 -15.17
N ASN A 109 0.08 -5.06 -15.25
CA ASN A 109 -0.59 -6.14 -14.52
C ASN A 109 -0.41 -6.03 -13.01
N ILE A 110 0.73 -5.49 -12.55
CA ILE A 110 1.01 -5.30 -11.12
C ILE A 110 0.11 -4.21 -10.51
N ILE A 111 -0.24 -3.18 -11.28
CA ILE A 111 -1.04 -2.05 -10.78
C ILE A 111 -2.54 -2.31 -10.90
N CYS A 112 -2.98 -2.98 -11.94
CA CYS A 112 -4.40 -3.08 -12.31
C CYS A 112 -5.11 -4.35 -11.83
N ASN A 113 -4.46 -5.25 -11.13
CA ASN A 113 -5.04 -6.46 -10.53
C ASN A 113 -4.97 -6.44 -9.01
#